data_d3ee776f185acd108d0519b6a0ebbccc
#
_entry.id   d3ee776f185acd108d0519b6a0ebbccc
#
_cell.length_a   1.000
_cell.length_b   1.000
_cell.length_c   1.000
_cell.angle_alpha   90.00
_cell.angle_beta   90.00
_cell.angle_gamma   90.00
#
_symmetry.space_group_name_H-M   'P 1'
#
loop_
_entity.id
_entity.type
_entity.pdbx_description
1 polymer ?
#
loop_
_entity_poly.entity_id
_entity_poly.type
_entity_poly.pdbx_seq_one_letter_code
_entity_poly.pdbx_strand_id
1 'polypeptide(L)'
;GWCTLGRETAIQKVEWTEGQWPLIVGGRQGSLEVDAPKNAVPVEYPSNYLTKDDFDQEELNIHFNTLRVPFTEKLGKIEDGHLVLKGLGSLANQHENSLIARRWQAFEFEAETKLSYDPTTFQQMAGLTNYYNSQHWSMIQVTWNEENGRVIEVTENNQGIFTSYLKENAIVVPQEVEYIYFKTKVNTHHYLYAYSFDGENWIDVPVKLDAKVLSDDYVNQ
;
A
#
# COMPACT_ATOMS: atom_id res chain seq x y z
N GLY A 1 -3.95 15.97 -13.49
CA GLY A 1 -4.30 15.36 -12.20
C GLY A 1 -3.12 14.57 -11.67
N TRP A 2 -3.09 14.36 -10.39
CA TRP A 2 -2.04 13.59 -9.71
C TRP A 2 -2.24 12.10 -10.00
N CYS A 3 -1.22 11.41 -10.51
CA CYS A 3 -1.31 9.99 -10.85
C CYS A 3 -0.74 9.12 -9.72
N THR A 4 -1.60 8.61 -8.85
CA THR A 4 -1.21 7.72 -7.73
C THR A 4 -0.94 6.29 -8.18
N LEU A 5 -1.41 5.88 -9.36
CA LEU A 5 -1.15 4.55 -9.93
C LEU A 5 0.18 4.48 -10.70
N GLY A 6 0.85 5.61 -10.90
CA GLY A 6 2.08 5.71 -11.65
C GLY A 6 1.84 5.71 -13.17
N ARG A 7 2.80 5.16 -13.92
CA ARG A 7 2.75 5.11 -15.38
C ARG A 7 1.94 3.92 -15.86
N GLU A 8 1.01 4.18 -16.75
CA GLU A 8 0.20 3.15 -17.39
C GLU A 8 0.73 2.81 -18.78
N THR A 9 0.63 1.55 -19.17
CA THR A 9 0.98 1.08 -20.49
C THR A 9 -0.22 1.22 -21.41
N ALA A 10 -0.04 1.88 -22.54
CA ALA A 10 -1.07 2.02 -23.58
C ALA A 10 -0.61 1.35 -24.88
N ILE A 11 -1.58 0.83 -25.65
CA ILE A 11 -1.35 0.31 -26.99
C ILE A 11 -1.94 1.29 -28.00
N GLN A 12 -1.22 1.54 -29.10
CA GLN A 12 -1.69 2.40 -30.18
C GLN A 12 -1.41 1.76 -31.54
N LYS A 13 -2.30 2.01 -32.50
CA LYS A 13 -2.06 1.61 -33.89
C LYS A 13 -0.95 2.48 -34.49
N VAL A 14 -0.02 1.82 -35.16
CA VAL A 14 1.09 2.48 -35.87
C VAL A 14 0.97 2.16 -37.36
N GLU A 15 1.13 3.18 -38.18
CA GLU A 15 1.28 3.05 -39.63
C GLU A 15 2.74 3.17 -40.04
N TRP A 16 3.18 2.20 -40.83
CA TRP A 16 4.55 2.13 -41.31
C TRP A 16 4.57 2.27 -42.82
N THR A 17 5.14 3.36 -43.28
CA THR A 17 5.34 3.65 -44.72
C THR A 17 6.81 3.42 -45.05
N GLU A 18 7.08 2.73 -46.17
CA GLU A 18 8.45 2.46 -46.60
C GLU A 18 9.27 3.75 -46.75
N GLY A 19 10.47 3.77 -46.18
CA GLY A 19 11.36 4.92 -46.18
C GLY A 19 10.99 6.05 -45.21
N GLN A 20 9.97 5.88 -44.36
CA GLN A 20 9.56 6.86 -43.36
C GLN A 20 9.60 6.26 -41.94
N TRP A 21 9.56 7.15 -40.94
CA TRP A 21 9.42 6.71 -39.55
C TRP A 21 7.98 6.22 -39.26
N PRO A 22 7.81 5.21 -38.36
CA PRO A 22 6.48 4.79 -37.95
C PRO A 22 5.72 5.95 -37.29
N LEU A 23 4.46 6.09 -37.63
CA LEU A 23 3.58 7.15 -37.12
C LEU A 23 2.43 6.52 -36.31
N ILE A 24 2.18 7.09 -35.13
CA ILE A 24 1.00 6.72 -34.34
C ILE A 24 -0.24 7.33 -35.03
N VAL A 25 -1.23 6.48 -35.29
CA VAL A 25 -2.54 6.91 -35.80
C VAL A 25 -3.25 7.72 -34.73
N GLY A 26 -3.67 8.95 -35.07
CA GLY A 26 -4.25 9.88 -34.09
C GLY A 26 -3.27 10.94 -33.56
N GLY A 27 -2.00 10.88 -33.96
CA GLY A 27 -0.99 11.89 -33.65
C GLY A 27 -0.26 11.68 -32.30
N ARG A 28 0.38 12.74 -31.81
CA ARG A 28 1.31 12.66 -30.67
C ARG A 28 0.68 12.25 -29.34
N GLN A 29 -0.60 12.48 -29.14
CA GLN A 29 -1.28 12.20 -27.88
C GLN A 29 -1.90 10.79 -27.85
N GLY A 30 -1.97 10.10 -28.99
CA GLY A 30 -2.68 8.84 -29.10
C GLY A 30 -4.20 9.00 -28.95
N SER A 31 -4.91 7.89 -28.97
CA SER A 31 -6.36 7.82 -28.75
C SER A 31 -6.67 7.08 -27.46
N LEU A 32 -7.70 7.51 -26.75
CA LEU A 32 -8.18 6.80 -25.54
C LEU A 32 -8.81 5.45 -25.92
N GLU A 33 -9.42 5.36 -27.11
CA GLU A 33 -10.00 4.15 -27.64
C GLU A 33 -9.27 3.78 -28.93
N VAL A 34 -8.91 2.53 -29.05
CA VAL A 34 -8.20 1.97 -30.19
C VAL A 34 -8.85 0.64 -30.60
N ASP A 35 -9.11 0.48 -31.91
CA ASP A 35 -9.60 -0.79 -32.42
C ASP A 35 -8.64 -1.93 -32.09
N ALA A 36 -9.17 -3.06 -31.67
CA ALA A 36 -8.36 -4.26 -31.47
C ALA A 36 -7.67 -4.68 -32.78
N PRO A 37 -6.44 -5.21 -32.72
CA PRO A 37 -5.79 -5.78 -33.91
C PRO A 37 -6.68 -6.84 -34.55
N LYS A 38 -6.67 -6.93 -35.89
CA LYS A 38 -7.53 -7.85 -36.66
C LYS A 38 -7.41 -9.33 -36.23
N ASN A 39 -6.29 -9.71 -35.66
CA ASN A 39 -6.02 -11.07 -35.19
C ASN A 39 -6.05 -11.19 -33.65
N ALA A 40 -6.60 -10.19 -32.96
CA ALA A 40 -6.75 -10.26 -31.53
C ALA A 40 -7.72 -11.38 -31.15
N VAL A 41 -7.25 -12.28 -30.30
CA VAL A 41 -8.09 -13.28 -29.66
C VAL A 41 -8.47 -12.76 -28.30
N PRO A 42 -9.77 -12.71 -27.94
CA PRO A 42 -10.15 -12.36 -26.60
C PRO A 42 -9.46 -13.30 -25.61
N VAL A 43 -8.71 -12.74 -24.68
CA VAL A 43 -8.13 -13.49 -23.57
C VAL A 43 -9.01 -13.22 -22.37
N GLU A 44 -9.65 -14.27 -21.83
CA GLU A 44 -10.18 -14.19 -20.49
C GLU A 44 -8.97 -14.04 -19.56
N TYR A 45 -8.86 -12.88 -18.92
CA TYR A 45 -7.89 -12.73 -17.85
C TYR A 45 -8.30 -13.72 -16.75
N PRO A 46 -7.39 -14.62 -16.35
CA PRO A 46 -7.70 -15.49 -15.24
C PRO A 46 -8.10 -14.60 -14.06
N SER A 47 -9.15 -14.95 -13.39
CA SER A 47 -9.64 -14.28 -12.16
C SER A 47 -8.68 -14.45 -10.97
N ASN A 48 -7.40 -14.54 -11.25
CA ASN A 48 -6.30 -14.75 -10.31
C ASN A 48 -5.91 -13.49 -9.55
N TYR A 49 -6.77 -12.46 -9.57
CA TYR A 49 -6.63 -11.38 -8.62
C TYR A 49 -6.94 -11.95 -7.24
N LEU A 50 -5.87 -12.36 -6.56
CA LEU A 50 -5.97 -12.72 -5.16
C LEU A 50 -6.47 -11.49 -4.41
N THR A 51 -7.73 -11.51 -4.05
CA THR A 51 -8.34 -10.43 -3.25
C THR A 51 -8.04 -10.60 -1.77
N LYS A 52 -7.73 -11.82 -1.33
CA LYS A 52 -7.41 -12.19 0.04
C LYS A 52 -6.25 -13.17 0.05
N ASP A 53 -5.33 -13.02 0.99
CA ASP A 53 -4.25 -13.95 1.26
C ASP A 53 -4.26 -14.30 2.74
N ASP A 54 -4.47 -15.57 3.05
CA ASP A 54 -4.48 -16.10 4.42
C ASP A 54 -3.10 -16.66 4.81
N PHE A 55 -2.08 -16.53 3.93
CA PHE A 55 -0.71 -17.01 4.14
C PHE A 55 -0.64 -18.51 4.49
N ASP A 56 -1.47 -19.30 3.82
CA ASP A 56 -1.51 -20.76 3.95
C ASP A 56 -0.57 -21.49 2.98
N GLN A 57 0.11 -20.76 2.10
CA GLN A 57 1.11 -21.23 1.16
C GLN A 57 2.51 -21.22 1.80
N GLU A 58 3.43 -22.03 1.29
CA GLU A 58 4.82 -22.03 1.76
C GLU A 58 5.60 -20.77 1.29
N GLU A 59 5.19 -20.18 0.17
CA GLU A 59 5.87 -19.03 -0.44
C GLU A 59 4.97 -17.81 -0.45
N LEU A 60 5.60 -16.64 -0.36
CA LEU A 60 4.91 -15.35 -0.48
C LEU A 60 4.32 -15.21 -1.89
N ASN A 61 3.03 -14.88 -1.96
CA ASN A 61 2.35 -14.72 -3.24
C ASN A 61 3.05 -13.68 -4.13
N ILE A 62 3.13 -13.96 -5.43
CA ILE A 62 3.82 -13.14 -6.43
C ILE A 62 3.34 -11.67 -6.50
N HIS A 63 2.14 -11.38 -6.03
CA HIS A 63 1.61 -10.03 -5.99
C HIS A 63 2.19 -9.17 -4.86
N PHE A 64 2.87 -9.78 -3.89
CA PHE A 64 3.56 -9.03 -2.84
C PHE A 64 4.98 -8.66 -3.26
N ASN A 65 5.38 -7.48 -2.86
CA ASN A 65 6.69 -6.92 -3.13
C ASN A 65 7.35 -6.52 -1.82
N THR A 66 8.64 -6.68 -1.78
CA THR A 66 9.50 -6.15 -0.73
C THR A 66 10.24 -4.90 -1.24
N LEU A 67 10.83 -4.14 -0.36
CA LEU A 67 11.59 -2.95 -0.73
C LEU A 67 13.07 -3.30 -0.94
N ARG A 68 13.53 -3.32 -2.20
CA ARG A 68 14.94 -3.47 -2.64
C ARG A 68 15.64 -4.78 -2.30
N VAL A 69 15.03 -5.66 -1.56
CA VAL A 69 15.59 -6.97 -1.18
C VAL A 69 14.57 -8.07 -1.43
N PRO A 70 14.96 -9.28 -1.79
CA PRO A 70 14.02 -10.39 -1.89
C PRO A 70 13.49 -10.78 -0.50
N PHE A 71 12.28 -11.37 -0.47
CA PHE A 71 11.75 -11.96 0.75
C PHE A 71 12.57 -13.15 1.16
N THR A 72 13.16 -13.09 2.33
CA THR A 72 14.00 -14.13 2.94
C THR A 72 13.76 -14.17 4.44
N GLU A 73 14.29 -15.18 5.11
CA GLU A 73 14.23 -15.30 6.57
C GLU A 73 14.81 -14.11 7.34
N LYS A 74 15.62 -13.25 6.68
CA LYS A 74 16.07 -12.00 7.27
C LYS A 74 14.95 -11.00 7.46
N LEU A 75 13.97 -11.00 6.54
CA LEU A 75 12.83 -10.11 6.55
C LEU A 75 11.64 -10.73 7.30
N GLY A 76 11.41 -12.02 7.11
CA GLY A 76 10.30 -12.73 7.70
C GLY A 76 10.15 -14.14 7.15
N LYS A 77 9.06 -14.79 7.52
CA LYS A 77 8.68 -16.13 7.05
C LYS A 77 7.16 -16.26 7.03
N ILE A 78 6.68 -17.25 6.29
CA ILE A 78 5.31 -17.74 6.41
C ILE A 78 5.34 -18.95 7.32
N GLU A 79 4.53 -18.95 8.36
CA GLU A 79 4.48 -20.01 9.37
C GLU A 79 3.08 -20.08 9.97
N ASP A 80 2.51 -21.28 10.03
CA ASP A 80 1.21 -21.56 10.65
C ASP A 80 0.07 -20.65 10.16
N GLY A 81 0.00 -20.39 8.85
CA GLY A 81 -1.01 -19.51 8.25
C GLY A 81 -0.83 -18.03 8.59
N HIS A 82 0.39 -17.60 8.87
CA HIS A 82 0.71 -16.21 9.19
C HIS A 82 1.95 -15.74 8.43
N LEU A 83 1.92 -14.50 8.02
CA LEU A 83 3.11 -13.77 7.59
C LEU A 83 3.79 -13.17 8.83
N VAL A 84 4.88 -13.78 9.27
CA VAL A 84 5.66 -13.32 10.43
C VAL A 84 6.80 -12.43 9.94
N LEU A 85 6.74 -11.14 10.25
CA LEU A 85 7.77 -10.16 9.89
C LEU A 85 8.71 -9.90 11.07
N LYS A 86 9.99 -9.74 10.78
CA LYS A 86 10.97 -9.27 11.76
C LYS A 86 10.97 -7.75 11.81
N GLY A 87 10.92 -7.18 13.00
CA GLY A 87 11.10 -5.74 13.19
C GLY A 87 12.51 -5.34 12.77
N LEU A 88 12.60 -4.42 11.82
CA LEU A 88 13.84 -3.81 11.33
C LEU A 88 13.76 -2.29 11.50
N GLY A 89 14.39 -1.55 10.61
CA GLY A 89 14.40 -0.09 10.67
C GLY A 89 13.04 0.56 10.30
N SER A 90 12.98 1.86 10.47
CA SER A 90 11.83 2.70 10.15
C SER A 90 11.50 2.67 8.65
N LEU A 91 10.23 2.91 8.28
CA LEU A 91 9.81 3.14 6.89
C LEU A 91 10.53 4.33 6.22
N ALA A 92 11.08 5.26 7.01
CA ALA A 92 11.92 6.35 6.52
C ALA A 92 13.34 5.91 6.10
N ASN A 93 13.77 4.72 6.47
CA ASN A 93 15.04 4.18 6.03
C ASN A 93 14.98 3.79 4.55
N GLN A 94 16.10 3.95 3.84
CA GLN A 94 16.21 3.47 2.46
C GLN A 94 16.46 1.97 2.37
N HIS A 95 16.97 1.38 3.44
CA HIS A 95 17.34 -0.03 3.55
C HIS A 95 16.90 -0.59 4.90
N GLU A 96 16.85 -1.91 5.01
CA GLU A 96 16.59 -2.63 6.27
C GLU A 96 15.23 -2.31 6.92
N ASN A 97 14.18 -2.22 6.13
CA ASN A 97 12.82 -2.10 6.64
C ASN A 97 11.95 -3.34 6.31
N SER A 98 11.06 -3.66 7.23
CA SER A 98 10.12 -4.78 7.11
C SER A 98 8.86 -4.32 6.40
N LEU A 99 8.97 -4.06 5.10
CA LEU A 99 7.84 -3.68 4.25
C LEU A 99 7.53 -4.82 3.28
N ILE A 100 6.28 -5.31 3.36
CA ILE A 100 5.68 -6.19 2.34
C ILE A 100 4.42 -5.50 1.85
N ALA A 101 4.32 -5.26 0.55
CA ALA A 101 3.27 -4.45 -0.01
C ALA A 101 2.77 -4.97 -1.34
N ARG A 102 1.55 -4.61 -1.67
CA ARG A 102 0.95 -4.73 -3.00
C ARG A 102 0.83 -3.33 -3.61
N ARG A 103 0.93 -3.25 -4.92
CA ARG A 103 0.70 -1.98 -5.63
C ARG A 103 -0.77 -1.63 -5.63
N TRP A 104 -1.07 -0.34 -5.57
CA TRP A 104 -2.39 0.16 -5.89
C TRP A 104 -2.73 -0.18 -7.34
N GLN A 105 -3.95 -0.67 -7.57
CA GLN A 105 -4.43 -1.10 -8.90
C GLN A 105 -5.71 -0.39 -9.32
N ALA A 106 -6.27 0.44 -8.44
CA ALA A 106 -7.46 1.23 -8.69
C ALA A 106 -7.34 2.58 -7.98
N PHE A 107 -8.07 3.58 -8.47
CA PHE A 107 -8.17 4.89 -7.82
C PHE A 107 -9.11 4.87 -6.61
N GLU A 108 -9.98 3.87 -6.55
CA GLU A 108 -10.90 3.66 -5.43
C GLU A 108 -10.84 2.19 -5.02
N PHE A 109 -10.46 1.95 -3.77
CA PHE A 109 -10.38 0.60 -3.20
C PHE A 109 -10.32 0.65 -1.68
N GLU A 110 -10.56 -0.50 -1.08
CA GLU A 110 -10.28 -0.77 0.32
C GLU A 110 -9.26 -1.89 0.42
N ALA A 111 -8.35 -1.79 1.38
CA ALA A 111 -7.42 -2.87 1.73
C ALA A 111 -7.37 -3.00 3.25
N GLU A 112 -7.36 -4.22 3.72
CA GLU A 112 -7.37 -4.53 5.14
C GLU A 112 -6.32 -5.58 5.51
N THR A 113 -5.90 -5.55 6.76
CA THR A 113 -5.02 -6.55 7.35
C THR A 113 -5.47 -6.87 8.77
N LYS A 114 -5.25 -8.14 9.15
CA LYS A 114 -5.36 -8.61 10.53
C LYS A 114 -3.95 -8.73 11.10
N LEU A 115 -3.73 -8.14 12.25
CA LEU A 115 -2.42 -8.01 12.88
C LEU A 115 -2.45 -8.47 14.33
N SER A 116 -1.46 -9.27 14.75
CA SER A 116 -1.14 -9.53 16.15
C SER A 116 0.23 -8.94 16.45
N TYR A 117 0.29 -8.00 17.39
CA TYR A 117 1.52 -7.35 17.80
C TYR A 117 1.39 -6.75 19.20
N ASP A 118 2.39 -6.96 20.04
CA ASP A 118 2.42 -6.48 21.43
C ASP A 118 3.68 -5.63 21.68
N PRO A 119 3.67 -4.34 21.28
CA PRO A 119 4.77 -3.44 21.55
C PRO A 119 4.90 -3.14 23.06
N THR A 120 6.13 -2.98 23.53
CA THR A 120 6.46 -2.61 24.91
C THR A 120 7.18 -1.27 25.01
N THR A 121 7.50 -0.65 23.89
CA THR A 121 8.13 0.68 23.80
C THR A 121 7.57 1.45 22.60
N PHE A 122 7.66 2.78 22.65
CA PHE A 122 7.22 3.66 21.57
C PHE A 122 8.02 3.51 20.26
N GLN A 123 9.17 2.85 20.30
CA GLN A 123 9.99 2.55 19.12
C GLN A 123 9.51 1.32 18.36
N GLN A 124 8.68 0.50 18.99
CA GLN A 124 8.10 -0.70 18.40
C GLN A 124 6.73 -0.36 17.81
N MET A 125 6.57 -0.66 16.52
CA MET A 125 5.32 -0.40 15.80
C MET A 125 5.11 -1.41 14.67
N ALA A 126 3.86 -1.73 14.42
CA ALA A 126 3.43 -2.55 13.30
C ALA A 126 2.05 -2.10 12.82
N GLY A 127 1.77 -2.22 11.51
CA GLY A 127 0.49 -1.76 10.99
C GLY A 127 0.36 -1.82 9.48
N LEU A 128 -0.60 -1.04 8.95
CA LEU A 128 -0.91 -0.92 7.53
C LEU A 128 -0.42 0.42 7.00
N THR A 129 0.33 0.40 5.90
CA THR A 129 0.92 1.61 5.31
C THR A 129 0.44 1.85 3.89
N ASN A 130 0.30 3.12 3.52
CA ASN A 130 0.29 3.62 2.15
C ASN A 130 1.66 4.24 1.89
N TYR A 131 2.45 3.63 1.02
CA TYR A 131 3.87 3.90 0.86
C TYR A 131 4.25 4.21 -0.57
N TYR A 132 4.89 5.35 -0.79
CA TYR A 132 5.48 5.70 -2.08
C TYR A 132 7.02 5.54 -2.05
N ASN A 133 7.68 6.20 -1.09
CA ASN A 133 9.11 6.08 -0.84
C ASN A 133 9.45 6.41 0.63
N SER A 134 10.72 6.43 0.99
CA SER A 134 11.18 6.69 2.37
C SER A 134 10.79 8.05 2.94
N GLN A 135 10.37 9.00 2.10
CA GLN A 135 9.99 10.36 2.52
C GLN A 135 8.49 10.66 2.32
N HIS A 136 7.74 9.74 1.69
CA HIS A 136 6.32 9.93 1.38
C HIS A 136 5.56 8.64 1.68
N TRP A 137 4.97 8.58 2.85
CA TRP A 137 4.18 7.45 3.33
C TRP A 137 3.30 7.88 4.49
N SER A 138 2.30 7.10 4.76
CA SER A 138 1.55 7.15 6.01
C SER A 138 1.29 5.75 6.52
N MET A 139 1.04 5.62 7.81
CA MET A 139 0.81 4.33 8.46
C MET A 139 -0.19 4.48 9.59
N ILE A 140 -1.20 3.61 9.62
CA ILE A 140 -1.93 3.30 10.84
C ILE A 140 -1.21 2.15 11.53
N GLN A 141 -0.91 2.30 12.80
CA GLN A 141 -0.04 1.37 13.52
C GLN A 141 -0.50 1.15 14.96
N VAL A 142 -0.22 -0.02 15.49
CA VAL A 142 -0.18 -0.25 16.92
C VAL A 142 1.23 0.03 17.42
N THR A 143 1.33 0.77 18.53
CA THR A 143 2.57 1.15 19.20
C THR A 143 2.33 1.23 20.71
N TRP A 144 3.32 1.67 21.45
CA TRP A 144 3.27 1.84 22.91
C TRP A 144 3.31 3.32 23.28
N ASN A 145 2.51 3.68 24.27
CA ASN A 145 2.51 4.97 24.91
C ASN A 145 2.70 4.76 26.40
N GLU A 146 3.59 5.52 27.03
CA GLU A 146 3.95 5.38 28.45
C GLU A 146 2.76 5.55 29.41
N GLU A 147 1.79 6.37 29.01
CA GLU A 147 0.61 6.69 29.79
C GLU A 147 -0.49 5.63 29.64
N ASN A 148 -0.71 5.16 28.42
CA ASN A 148 -1.88 4.36 28.04
C ASN A 148 -1.54 2.92 27.66
N GLY A 149 -0.24 2.57 27.57
CA GLY A 149 0.20 1.26 27.12
C GLY A 149 0.06 1.11 25.59
N ARG A 150 -0.57 0.04 25.14
CA ARG A 150 -0.77 -0.28 23.73
C ARG A 150 -1.82 0.64 23.11
N VAL A 151 -1.43 1.39 22.08
CA VAL A 151 -2.29 2.39 21.41
C VAL A 151 -2.22 2.28 19.90
N ILE A 152 -3.27 2.73 19.22
CA ILE A 152 -3.27 2.97 17.78
C ILE A 152 -2.87 4.42 17.52
N GLU A 153 -1.97 4.61 16.54
CA GLU A 153 -1.50 5.91 16.07
C GLU A 153 -1.58 5.97 14.54
N VAL A 154 -1.72 7.18 13.99
CA VAL A 154 -1.57 7.45 12.56
C VAL A 154 -0.41 8.43 12.37
N THR A 155 0.60 7.99 11.66
CA THR A 155 1.78 8.80 11.33
C THR A 155 1.86 9.02 9.82
N GLU A 156 2.17 10.24 9.41
CA GLU A 156 2.52 10.60 8.04
C GLU A 156 3.96 11.08 7.99
N ASN A 157 4.68 10.70 6.95
CA ASN A 157 5.93 11.32 6.53
C ASN A 157 5.71 11.95 5.15
N ASN A 158 5.78 13.28 5.10
CA ASN A 158 5.66 14.05 3.88
C ASN A 158 6.91 14.91 3.70
N GLN A 159 7.74 14.57 2.73
CA GLN A 159 9.04 15.24 2.46
C GLN A 159 9.99 15.26 3.68
N GLY A 160 9.99 14.20 4.48
CA GLY A 160 10.79 14.10 5.70
C GLY A 160 10.18 14.80 6.93
N ILE A 161 9.01 15.42 6.78
CA ILE A 161 8.26 16.00 7.89
C ILE A 161 7.31 14.94 8.47
N PHE A 162 7.51 14.60 9.72
CA PHE A 162 6.69 13.63 10.44
C PHE A 162 5.54 14.30 11.17
N THR A 163 4.34 13.80 10.95
CA THR A 163 3.13 14.23 11.66
C THR A 163 2.49 13.02 12.35
N SER A 164 2.29 13.12 13.67
CA SER A 164 1.52 12.18 14.48
C SER A 164 0.14 12.79 14.73
N TYR A 165 -0.91 12.12 14.27
CA TYR A 165 -2.25 12.68 14.22
C TYR A 165 -3.08 12.40 15.48
N LEU A 166 -2.78 11.32 16.21
CA LEU A 166 -3.56 10.87 17.37
C LEU A 166 -2.83 11.04 18.69
N LYS A 167 -1.69 11.74 18.69
CA LYS A 167 -0.81 11.87 19.87
C LYS A 167 -1.55 12.31 21.14
N GLU A 168 -2.48 13.26 21.04
CA GLU A 168 -3.25 13.78 22.17
C GLU A 168 -4.56 13.02 22.42
N ASN A 169 -5.01 12.23 21.44
CA ASN A 169 -6.25 11.46 21.47
C ASN A 169 -5.97 9.99 21.12
N ALA A 170 -5.01 9.40 21.80
CA ALA A 170 -4.59 8.05 21.55
C ALA A 170 -5.75 7.05 21.69
N ILE A 171 -5.91 6.19 20.70
CA ILE A 171 -6.89 5.10 20.73
C ILE A 171 -6.27 3.95 21.49
N VAL A 172 -6.73 3.73 22.72
CA VAL A 172 -6.22 2.67 23.59
C VAL A 172 -6.69 1.30 23.09
N VAL A 173 -5.76 0.37 22.93
CA VAL A 173 -6.07 -1.02 22.58
C VAL A 173 -6.33 -1.80 23.88
N PRO A 174 -7.52 -2.39 24.09
CA PRO A 174 -7.79 -3.21 25.28
C PRO A 174 -6.81 -4.37 25.44
N GLN A 175 -6.48 -4.73 26.67
CA GLN A 175 -5.46 -5.77 26.95
C GLN A 175 -5.87 -7.14 26.42
N GLU A 176 -7.17 -7.44 26.44
CA GLU A 176 -7.74 -8.71 25.97
C GLU A 176 -7.76 -8.86 24.45
N VAL A 177 -7.51 -7.78 23.69
CA VAL A 177 -7.49 -7.79 22.22
C VAL A 177 -6.18 -8.43 21.76
N GLU A 178 -6.27 -9.61 21.17
CA GLU A 178 -5.15 -10.31 20.56
C GLU A 178 -4.88 -9.84 19.14
N TYR A 179 -5.94 -9.61 18.35
CA TYR A 179 -5.86 -9.18 16.95
C TYR A 179 -6.47 -7.81 16.77
N ILE A 180 -5.75 -6.96 16.06
CA ILE A 180 -6.22 -5.66 15.61
C ILE A 180 -6.39 -5.73 14.10
N TYR A 181 -7.46 -5.16 13.60
CA TYR A 181 -7.73 -5.08 12.17
C TYR A 181 -7.55 -3.64 11.73
N PHE A 182 -6.76 -3.42 10.69
CA PHE A 182 -6.58 -2.12 10.06
C PHE A 182 -7.10 -2.14 8.64
N LYS A 183 -7.67 -1.02 8.22
CA LYS A 183 -8.19 -0.81 6.87
C LYS A 183 -7.73 0.56 6.36
N THR A 184 -7.35 0.62 5.08
CA THR A 184 -7.26 1.86 4.32
C THR A 184 -8.41 1.93 3.33
N LYS A 185 -9.05 3.09 3.24
CA LYS A 185 -10.14 3.39 2.29
C LYS A 185 -9.65 4.50 1.38
N VAL A 186 -9.32 4.16 0.15
CA VAL A 186 -8.81 5.09 -0.85
C VAL A 186 -9.92 5.56 -1.75
N ASN A 187 -10.01 6.88 -1.97
CA ASN A 187 -10.97 7.51 -2.87
C ASN A 187 -10.24 8.58 -3.68
N THR A 188 -9.75 8.22 -4.85
CA THR A 188 -9.04 9.02 -5.86
C THR A 188 -8.10 10.11 -5.32
N HIS A 189 -8.61 11.06 -4.55
CA HIS A 189 -7.89 12.24 -4.09
C HIS A 189 -7.44 12.18 -2.63
N HIS A 190 -8.03 11.29 -1.86
CA HIS A 190 -7.73 11.15 -0.44
C HIS A 190 -7.94 9.72 0.03
N TYR A 191 -7.43 9.44 1.21
CA TYR A 191 -7.67 8.18 1.89
C TYR A 191 -7.83 8.39 3.40
N LEU A 192 -8.48 7.42 4.01
CA LEU A 192 -8.73 7.33 5.44
C LEU A 192 -8.21 5.99 5.94
N TYR A 193 -7.94 5.96 7.24
CA TYR A 193 -7.75 4.69 7.94
C TYR A 193 -8.96 4.37 8.82
N ALA A 194 -9.18 3.09 9.02
CA ALA A 194 -10.12 2.57 10.00
C ALA A 194 -9.48 1.42 10.77
N TYR A 195 -10.01 1.14 11.93
CA TYR A 195 -9.61 0.00 12.75
C TYR A 195 -10.83 -0.76 13.26
N SER A 196 -10.60 -2.01 13.66
CA SER A 196 -11.56 -2.84 14.35
C SER A 196 -10.85 -3.76 15.33
N PHE A 197 -11.49 -4.13 16.43
CA PHE A 197 -10.97 -5.11 17.39
C PHE A 197 -11.63 -6.49 17.24
N ASP A 198 -12.64 -6.61 16.38
CA ASP A 198 -13.37 -7.86 16.14
C ASP A 198 -13.42 -8.27 14.66
N GLY A 199 -12.99 -7.37 13.75
CA GLY A 199 -13.03 -7.56 12.30
C GLY A 199 -14.39 -7.28 11.66
N GLU A 200 -15.40 -6.95 12.45
CA GLU A 200 -16.78 -6.69 11.99
C GLU A 200 -17.18 -5.23 12.20
N ASN A 201 -16.92 -4.69 13.40
CA ASN A 201 -17.28 -3.32 13.78
C ASN A 201 -16.11 -2.37 13.49
N TRP A 202 -16.20 -1.64 12.38
CA TRP A 202 -15.16 -0.72 11.91
C TRP A 202 -15.40 0.70 12.40
N ILE A 203 -14.33 1.33 12.90
CA ILE A 203 -14.32 2.71 13.37
C ILE A 203 -13.35 3.50 12.48
N ASP A 204 -13.86 4.52 11.80
CA ASP A 204 -13.04 5.41 10.99
C ASP A 204 -12.19 6.31 11.89
N VAL A 205 -10.89 6.39 11.59
CA VAL A 205 -10.00 7.36 12.24
C VAL A 205 -10.30 8.75 11.65
N PRO A 206 -10.52 9.79 12.46
CA PRO A 206 -10.90 11.13 11.98
C PRO A 206 -9.73 11.91 11.37
N VAL A 207 -8.95 11.23 10.50
CA VAL A 207 -7.78 11.79 9.81
C VAL A 207 -7.95 11.53 8.32
N LYS A 208 -8.04 12.60 7.54
CA LYS A 208 -8.14 12.55 6.08
C LYS A 208 -6.80 12.93 5.46
N LEU A 209 -6.21 12.01 4.73
CA LEU A 209 -4.89 12.15 4.11
C LEU A 209 -5.01 12.40 2.61
N ASP A 210 -4.13 13.22 2.07
CA ASP A 210 -4.12 13.60 0.65
C ASP A 210 -3.35 12.57 -0.18
N ALA A 211 -4.04 11.86 -1.08
CA ALA A 211 -3.44 10.81 -1.90
C ALA A 211 -2.37 11.33 -2.88
N LYS A 212 -2.40 12.64 -3.24
CA LYS A 212 -1.39 13.21 -4.15
C LYS A 212 0.04 13.11 -3.60
N VAL A 213 0.21 13.10 -2.27
CA VAL A 213 1.51 12.95 -1.59
C VAL A 213 2.22 11.65 -2.02
N LEU A 214 1.44 10.67 -2.47
CA LEU A 214 1.91 9.36 -2.94
C LEU A 214 2.02 9.29 -4.47
N SER A 215 2.25 10.41 -5.15
CA SER A 215 2.33 10.46 -6.62
C SER A 215 3.66 11.00 -7.12
N ASP A 216 4.09 10.52 -8.30
CA ASP A 216 5.28 11.01 -9.00
C ASP A 216 5.26 12.53 -9.21
N ASP A 217 4.09 13.06 -9.56
CA ASP A 217 3.91 14.48 -9.85
C ASP A 217 4.15 15.38 -8.64
N TYR A 218 3.83 14.87 -7.44
CA TYR A 218 4.04 15.60 -6.18
C TYR A 218 5.50 15.54 -5.73
N VAL A 219 6.10 14.36 -5.82
CA VAL A 219 7.45 14.09 -5.29
C VAL A 219 8.54 14.77 -6.11
N ASN A 220 8.28 15.05 -7.39
CA ASN A 220 9.24 15.68 -8.33
C ASN A 220 9.06 17.19 -8.45
N GLN A 221 8.35 17.86 -7.54
CA GLN A 221 8.17 19.32 -7.51
C GLN A 221 9.25 20.05 -6.73
#